data_79d12431e14dc30a2806a9cc3a561775
#
_entry.id   79d12431e14dc30a2806a9cc3a561775
#
_cell.length_a   1.000
_cell.length_b   1.000
_cell.length_c   1.000
_cell.angle_alpha   90.00
_cell.angle_beta   90.00
_cell.angle_gamma   90.00
#
_symmetry.space_group_name_H-M   'P 1'
#
loop_
_entity.id
_entity.type
_entity.pdbx_description
1 polymer ?
#
loop_
_entity_poly.entity_id
_entity_poly.type
_entity_poly.pdbx_seq_one_letter_code
_entity_poly.pdbx_strand_id
1 'polypeptide(L)'
;MRLFDTMSRSVRDLAPRDGTTYRFYCCGPTVYGPAHIGNFRTFVLQDVFRRSLELSGQATFHVRNLTDVDDKTIRDSQAAGMTLEAFTNLWRDRFHADCDQLNLLRPHLEPSAVAHIPHQIAMIAELMEKGHAYASADGSVYYRVASFKEYGRLSRLDQRELKEGASGAVADDEYDKDSVADFALWKARRPEDGDNYWDSPWGQGRPGWHLECSAMCREYLGDSFDLHSGGVDLVFPHHENEIAQSEACTGHVMADHWFHLTHLLVDGGKMSKSLGNFYTLDQLAKAGFSAAELRHVLISAHYRQPLNFVAKDAEGNETFPALLGARQALQRLAKFDAALAERSGHPDIPTYESLLGVKDGTSFQGAFESLQNDLNTPEA
;
A
#
# COMPACT_ATOMS: atom_id res chain seq x y z
N MET A 1 -13.83 -11.49 -11.74
CA MET A 1 -13.73 -10.09 -11.22
C MET A 1 -13.04 -9.22 -12.25
N ARG A 2 -13.47 -7.97 -12.39
CA ARG A 2 -12.82 -6.97 -13.24
C ARG A 2 -12.29 -5.85 -12.35
N LEU A 3 -11.19 -5.23 -12.74
CA LEU A 3 -10.56 -4.14 -11.97
C LEU A 3 -9.84 -3.17 -12.92
N PHE A 4 -9.84 -1.88 -12.58
CA PHE A 4 -9.10 -0.89 -13.35
C PHE A 4 -7.59 -1.08 -13.17
N ASP A 5 -6.89 -1.22 -14.27
CA ASP A 5 -5.44 -1.33 -14.32
C ASP A 5 -4.80 0.01 -14.66
N THR A 6 -3.94 0.49 -13.76
CA THR A 6 -3.25 1.78 -13.93
C THR A 6 -2.31 1.76 -15.12
N MET A 7 -1.68 0.63 -15.44
CA MET A 7 -0.75 0.52 -16.56
C MET A 7 -1.48 0.71 -17.91
N SER A 8 -2.55 -0.04 -18.14
CA SER A 8 -3.33 0.01 -19.38
C SER A 8 -4.38 1.13 -19.41
N ARG A 9 -4.71 1.74 -18.24
CA ARG A 9 -5.78 2.75 -18.08
C ARG A 9 -7.17 2.22 -18.47
N SER A 10 -7.40 0.96 -18.26
CA SER A 10 -8.66 0.29 -18.59
C SER A 10 -9.08 -0.73 -17.53
N VAL A 11 -10.38 -1.01 -17.47
CA VAL A 11 -10.90 -2.11 -16.63
C VAL A 11 -10.66 -3.42 -17.35
N ARG A 12 -9.95 -4.34 -16.68
CA ARG A 12 -9.55 -5.65 -17.22
C ARG A 12 -10.04 -6.79 -16.33
N ASP A 13 -10.21 -7.94 -16.93
CA ASP A 13 -10.48 -9.16 -16.18
C ASP A 13 -9.25 -9.61 -15.39
N LEU A 14 -9.48 -10.06 -14.16
CA LEU A 14 -8.46 -10.64 -13.30
C LEU A 14 -8.45 -12.16 -13.48
N ALA A 15 -7.29 -12.70 -13.75
CA ALA A 15 -7.07 -14.14 -13.85
C ALA A 15 -5.70 -14.48 -13.21
N PRO A 16 -5.63 -15.54 -12.37
CA PRO A 16 -4.35 -15.95 -11.81
C PRO A 16 -3.43 -16.52 -12.90
N ARG A 17 -2.14 -16.14 -12.88
CA ARG A 17 -1.12 -16.61 -13.83
C ARG A 17 -0.95 -18.13 -13.80
N ASP A 18 -1.05 -18.72 -12.62
CA ASP A 18 -0.94 -20.18 -12.43
C ASP A 18 -2.26 -20.94 -12.64
N GLY A 19 -3.35 -20.22 -12.97
CA GLY A 19 -4.69 -20.75 -13.17
C GLY A 19 -5.42 -21.15 -11.88
N THR A 20 -4.82 -20.96 -10.70
CA THR A 20 -5.37 -21.43 -9.41
C THR A 20 -5.38 -20.38 -8.34
N THR A 21 -4.24 -19.76 -8.04
CA THR A 21 -4.05 -18.84 -6.91
C THR A 21 -3.70 -17.44 -7.39
N TYR A 22 -4.51 -16.45 -7.03
CA TYR A 22 -4.24 -15.05 -7.34
C TYR A 22 -3.20 -14.50 -6.37
N ARG A 23 -2.00 -14.23 -6.90
CA ARG A 23 -0.82 -13.83 -6.13
C ARG A 23 -0.59 -12.33 -6.27
N PHE A 24 -0.61 -11.61 -5.16
CA PHE A 24 -0.50 -10.16 -5.22
C PHE A 24 0.33 -9.58 -4.09
N TYR A 25 0.95 -8.44 -4.38
CA TYR A 25 1.75 -7.65 -3.46
C TYR A 25 1.08 -6.31 -3.18
N CYS A 26 1.08 -5.91 -1.91
CA CYS A 26 0.64 -4.60 -1.47
C CYS A 26 1.78 -3.89 -0.75
N CYS A 27 2.13 -2.68 -1.18
CA CYS A 27 3.05 -1.86 -0.41
C CYS A 27 2.48 -1.58 0.98
N GLY A 28 3.25 -1.95 1.99
CA GLY A 28 2.91 -1.82 3.40
C GLY A 28 3.35 -0.48 4.00
N PRO A 29 3.19 -0.31 5.31
CA PRO A 29 3.57 0.93 5.97
C PRO A 29 5.07 1.00 6.24
N THR A 30 5.61 2.23 6.24
CA THR A 30 6.86 2.54 6.93
C THR A 30 6.54 2.72 8.42
N VAL A 31 7.18 1.90 9.27
CA VAL A 31 6.86 1.81 10.71
C VAL A 31 7.70 2.79 11.55
N TYR A 32 7.42 4.07 11.41
CA TYR A 32 8.10 5.16 12.14
C TYR A 32 7.16 6.00 13.03
N GLY A 33 5.88 5.70 13.05
CA GLY A 33 4.88 6.44 13.80
C GLY A 33 3.49 5.82 13.65
N PRO A 34 2.46 6.42 14.30
CA PRO A 34 1.11 5.92 14.21
C PRO A 34 0.59 6.07 12.77
N ALA A 35 -0.03 5.02 12.23
CA ALA A 35 -0.74 5.09 10.98
C ALA A 35 -1.98 6.00 11.11
N HIS A 36 -2.22 6.82 10.08
CA HIS A 36 -3.38 7.70 10.04
C HIS A 36 -4.52 7.11 9.19
N ILE A 37 -5.71 7.68 9.31
CA ILE A 37 -6.90 7.18 8.61
C ILE A 37 -6.73 7.13 7.08
N GLY A 38 -5.88 7.98 6.50
CA GLY A 38 -5.55 7.96 5.07
C GLY A 38 -4.75 6.71 4.66
N ASN A 39 -3.81 6.24 5.51
CA ASN A 39 -3.14 4.97 5.29
C ASN A 39 -4.15 3.82 5.34
N PHE A 40 -5.04 3.84 6.34
CA PHE A 40 -6.04 2.80 6.49
C PHE A 40 -7.06 2.75 5.36
N ARG A 41 -7.32 3.86 4.63
CA ARG A 41 -8.13 3.79 3.42
C ARG A 41 -7.53 2.80 2.40
N THR A 42 -6.23 2.87 2.18
CA THR A 42 -5.53 1.95 1.27
C THR A 42 -5.66 0.50 1.76
N PHE A 43 -5.31 0.24 3.02
CA PHE A 43 -5.34 -1.12 3.57
C PHE A 43 -6.75 -1.72 3.66
N VAL A 44 -7.77 -0.91 4.01
CA VAL A 44 -9.17 -1.34 4.03
C VAL A 44 -9.65 -1.73 2.63
N LEU A 45 -9.34 -0.93 1.60
CA LEU A 45 -9.76 -1.23 0.23
C LEU A 45 -9.01 -2.44 -0.35
N GLN A 46 -7.74 -2.65 -0.01
CA GLN A 46 -6.99 -3.87 -0.34
C GLN A 46 -7.59 -5.11 0.36
N ASP A 47 -8.05 -4.97 1.60
CA ASP A 47 -8.77 -6.03 2.32
C ASP A 47 -10.11 -6.36 1.67
N VAL A 48 -10.89 -5.35 1.26
CA VAL A 48 -12.15 -5.56 0.51
C VAL A 48 -11.87 -6.25 -0.82
N PHE A 49 -10.82 -5.85 -1.54
CA PHE A 49 -10.39 -6.51 -2.77
C PHE A 49 -10.10 -8.00 -2.55
N ARG A 50 -9.27 -8.33 -1.55
CA ARG A 50 -8.97 -9.72 -1.20
C ARG A 50 -10.22 -10.49 -0.85
N ARG A 51 -11.07 -9.95 0.04
CA ARG A 51 -12.34 -10.59 0.43
C ARG A 51 -13.27 -10.83 -0.75
N SER A 52 -13.31 -9.91 -1.71
CA SER A 52 -14.14 -10.03 -2.91
C SER A 52 -13.65 -11.17 -3.82
N LEU A 53 -12.35 -11.40 -3.93
CA LEU A 53 -11.78 -12.55 -4.63
C LEU A 53 -12.10 -13.84 -3.90
N GLU A 54 -11.82 -13.93 -2.61
CA GLU A 54 -12.05 -15.13 -1.79
C GLU A 54 -13.55 -15.48 -1.72
N LEU A 55 -14.42 -14.47 -1.64
CA LEU A 55 -15.86 -14.63 -1.65
C LEU A 55 -16.36 -15.24 -2.99
N SER A 56 -15.70 -14.96 -4.11
CA SER A 56 -16.00 -15.56 -5.41
C SER A 56 -15.34 -16.93 -5.62
N GLY A 57 -14.74 -17.52 -4.57
CA GLY A 57 -14.08 -18.82 -4.63
C GLY A 57 -12.65 -18.79 -5.19
N GLN A 58 -12.08 -17.60 -5.44
CA GLN A 58 -10.71 -17.48 -5.93
C GLN A 58 -9.73 -17.61 -4.76
N ALA A 59 -8.87 -18.61 -4.79
CA ALA A 59 -7.75 -18.71 -3.84
C ALA A 59 -6.79 -17.51 -4.00
N THR A 60 -6.31 -16.98 -2.89
CA THR A 60 -5.41 -15.80 -2.88
C THR A 60 -4.10 -16.08 -2.16
N PHE A 61 -3.04 -15.38 -2.55
CA PHE A 61 -1.79 -15.31 -1.83
C PHE A 61 -1.33 -13.85 -1.74
N HIS A 62 -1.54 -13.24 -0.57
CA HIS A 62 -1.29 -11.83 -0.29
C HIS A 62 0.03 -11.64 0.45
N VAL A 63 0.94 -10.88 -0.14
CA VAL A 63 2.19 -10.41 0.48
C VAL A 63 2.08 -8.91 0.72
N ARG A 64 2.46 -8.45 1.92
CA ARG A 64 2.55 -7.03 2.27
C ARG A 64 3.81 -6.81 3.08
N ASN A 65 4.69 -5.89 2.66
CA ASN A 65 5.91 -5.61 3.40
C ASN A 65 5.68 -4.75 4.65
N LEU A 66 6.72 -4.71 5.47
CA LEU A 66 6.94 -3.68 6.47
C LEU A 66 8.28 -3.01 6.16
N THR A 67 8.25 -1.69 5.92
CA THR A 67 9.45 -0.89 5.79
C THR A 67 9.93 -0.48 7.18
N ASP A 68 10.86 -1.26 7.71
CA ASP A 68 11.47 -1.09 9.03
C ASP A 68 12.88 -0.49 8.97
N VAL A 69 13.34 -0.07 7.80
CA VAL A 69 14.55 0.71 7.57
C VAL A 69 14.33 1.77 6.52
N ASP A 70 14.42 3.05 6.89
CA ASP A 70 14.50 4.20 6.01
C ASP A 70 15.05 5.41 6.77
N ASP A 71 15.20 6.56 6.12
CA ASP A 71 15.70 7.79 6.73
C ASP A 71 14.88 8.23 7.95
N LYS A 72 13.54 8.02 7.89
CA LYS A 72 12.63 8.41 8.99
C LYS A 72 12.73 7.47 10.16
N THR A 73 12.76 6.15 9.91
CA THR A 73 12.86 5.15 10.97
C THR A 73 14.18 5.29 11.74
N ILE A 74 15.29 5.53 11.04
CA ILE A 74 16.61 5.73 11.64
C ILE A 74 16.63 7.03 12.47
N ARG A 75 16.24 8.14 11.89
CA ARG A 75 16.21 9.44 12.58
C ARG A 75 15.31 9.40 13.82
N ASP A 76 14.10 8.87 13.69
CA ASP A 76 13.09 8.94 14.74
C ASP A 76 13.37 7.92 15.85
N SER A 77 14.00 6.76 15.55
CA SER A 77 14.47 5.81 16.56
C SER A 77 15.60 6.42 17.42
N GLN A 78 16.56 7.10 16.79
CA GLN A 78 17.63 7.79 17.50
C GLN A 78 17.10 8.94 18.37
N ALA A 79 16.16 9.75 17.84
CA ALA A 79 15.51 10.79 18.60
C ALA A 79 14.72 10.26 19.81
N ALA A 80 14.18 9.04 19.71
CA ALA A 80 13.50 8.35 20.80
C ALA A 80 14.48 7.66 21.79
N GLY A 81 15.78 7.63 21.51
CA GLY A 81 16.77 6.91 22.31
C GLY A 81 16.59 5.38 22.28
N MET A 82 16.03 4.85 21.20
CA MET A 82 15.75 3.43 21.00
C MET A 82 16.63 2.83 19.90
N THR A 83 16.85 1.53 19.95
CA THR A 83 17.39 0.81 18.79
C THR A 83 16.38 0.84 17.66
N LEU A 84 16.84 0.76 16.40
CA LEU A 84 15.96 0.73 15.22
C LEU A 84 14.94 -0.41 15.33
N GLU A 85 15.39 -1.60 15.71
CA GLU A 85 14.53 -2.77 15.88
C GLU A 85 13.45 -2.55 16.94
N ALA A 86 13.81 -2.07 18.14
CA ALA A 86 12.84 -1.84 19.21
C ALA A 86 11.82 -0.77 18.81
N PHE A 87 12.26 0.29 18.13
CA PHE A 87 11.41 1.38 17.67
C PHE A 87 10.43 0.91 16.57
N THR A 88 10.93 0.22 15.56
CA THR A 88 10.08 -0.26 14.45
C THR A 88 9.13 -1.36 14.88
N ASN A 89 9.55 -2.24 15.80
CA ASN A 89 8.67 -3.24 16.41
C ASN A 89 7.51 -2.59 17.18
N LEU A 90 7.76 -1.53 17.94
CA LEU A 90 6.71 -0.78 18.65
C LEU A 90 5.62 -0.29 17.67
N TRP A 91 6.03 0.31 16.56
CA TRP A 91 5.08 0.86 15.58
C TRP A 91 4.44 -0.21 14.70
N ARG A 92 5.14 -1.30 14.40
CA ARG A 92 4.56 -2.49 13.78
C ARG A 92 3.43 -3.08 14.65
N ASP A 93 3.69 -3.29 15.93
CA ASP A 93 2.71 -3.90 16.84
C ASP A 93 1.48 -2.97 17.00
N ARG A 94 1.70 -1.66 17.03
CA ARG A 94 0.60 -0.68 17.01
C ARG A 94 -0.20 -0.75 15.70
N PHE A 95 0.46 -0.78 14.56
CA PHE A 95 -0.19 -0.91 13.26
C PHE A 95 -1.01 -2.20 13.18
N HIS A 96 -0.48 -3.29 13.68
CA HIS A 96 -1.20 -4.57 13.74
C HIS A 96 -2.45 -4.48 14.62
N ALA A 97 -2.35 -3.88 15.80
CA ALA A 97 -3.51 -3.69 16.67
C ALA A 97 -4.60 -2.82 16.02
N ASP A 98 -4.21 -1.77 15.30
CA ASP A 98 -5.14 -0.93 14.55
C ASP A 98 -5.78 -1.70 13.37
N CYS A 99 -5.02 -2.56 12.66
CA CYS A 99 -5.55 -3.46 11.62
C CYS A 99 -6.59 -4.45 12.19
N ASP A 100 -6.32 -5.02 13.36
CA ASP A 100 -7.26 -5.96 14.02
C ASP A 100 -8.57 -5.25 14.41
N GLN A 101 -8.49 -4.03 14.96
CA GLN A 101 -9.67 -3.23 15.26
C GLN A 101 -10.50 -2.90 14.01
N LEU A 102 -9.84 -2.66 12.88
CA LEU A 102 -10.48 -2.43 11.58
C LEU A 102 -10.96 -3.72 10.90
N ASN A 103 -10.78 -4.89 11.53
CA ASN A 103 -11.11 -6.21 10.99
C ASN A 103 -10.44 -6.46 9.61
N LEU A 104 -9.18 -6.08 9.46
CA LEU A 104 -8.39 -6.38 8.27
C LEU A 104 -7.83 -7.80 8.36
N LEU A 105 -7.92 -8.54 7.26
CA LEU A 105 -7.25 -9.85 7.14
C LEU A 105 -5.73 -9.66 7.20
N ARG A 106 -5.07 -10.47 8.01
CA ARG A 106 -3.61 -10.51 7.99
C ARG A 106 -3.13 -10.97 6.60
N PRO A 107 -2.06 -10.37 6.04
CA PRO A 107 -1.46 -10.92 4.84
C PRO A 107 -0.95 -12.34 5.10
N HIS A 108 -0.80 -13.15 4.05
CA HIS A 108 -0.24 -14.50 4.18
C HIS A 108 1.24 -14.45 4.55
N LEU A 109 1.96 -13.43 4.03
CA LEU A 109 3.33 -13.10 4.40
C LEU A 109 3.47 -11.59 4.59
N GLU A 110 4.25 -11.21 5.60
CA GLU A 110 4.55 -9.80 5.89
C GLU A 110 6.06 -9.64 6.12
N PRO A 111 6.86 -9.63 5.03
CA PRO A 111 8.31 -9.54 5.11
C PRO A 111 8.79 -8.16 5.59
N SER A 112 9.87 -8.17 6.38
CA SER A 112 10.63 -7.01 6.86
C SER A 112 11.69 -6.61 5.83
N ALA A 113 11.86 -5.32 5.58
CA ALA A 113 12.92 -4.82 4.70
C ALA A 113 14.31 -5.13 5.24
N VAL A 114 14.54 -4.99 6.55
CA VAL A 114 15.82 -5.33 7.22
C VAL A 114 16.18 -6.80 7.02
N ALA A 115 15.24 -7.71 7.20
CA ALA A 115 15.48 -9.14 7.01
C ALA A 115 15.84 -9.51 5.55
N HIS A 116 15.50 -8.65 4.59
CA HIS A 116 15.73 -8.88 3.16
C HIS A 116 16.89 -8.07 2.57
N ILE A 117 17.72 -7.42 3.40
CA ILE A 117 18.90 -6.68 2.93
C ILE A 117 19.84 -7.56 2.08
N PRO A 118 20.11 -8.84 2.41
CA PRO A 118 20.91 -9.68 1.53
C PRO A 118 20.31 -9.86 0.13
N HIS A 119 19.00 -9.98 -0.01
CA HIS A 119 18.32 -10.08 -1.31
C HIS A 119 18.39 -8.77 -2.09
N GLN A 120 18.32 -7.63 -1.40
CA GLN A 120 18.47 -6.31 -2.00
C GLN A 120 19.90 -6.10 -2.52
N ILE A 121 20.93 -6.48 -1.74
CA ILE A 121 22.32 -6.44 -2.18
C ILE A 121 22.56 -7.34 -3.42
N ALA A 122 21.99 -8.54 -3.43
CA ALA A 122 22.09 -9.43 -4.59
C ALA A 122 21.43 -8.81 -5.84
N MET A 123 20.28 -8.18 -5.69
CA MET A 123 19.59 -7.52 -6.79
C MET A 123 20.37 -6.31 -7.33
N ILE A 124 21.02 -5.51 -6.46
CA ILE A 124 21.91 -4.42 -6.87
C ILE A 124 23.08 -4.98 -7.69
N ALA A 125 23.71 -6.04 -7.22
CA ALA A 125 24.86 -6.65 -7.93
C ALA A 125 24.45 -7.12 -9.33
N GLU A 126 23.27 -7.72 -9.47
CA GLU A 126 22.71 -8.13 -10.76
C GLU A 126 22.43 -6.92 -11.68
N LEU A 127 21.86 -5.83 -11.15
CA LEU A 127 21.63 -4.59 -11.91
C LEU A 127 22.94 -3.95 -12.38
N MET A 128 23.99 -3.99 -11.54
CA MET A 128 25.33 -3.49 -11.92
C MET A 128 25.95 -4.34 -13.02
N GLU A 129 25.90 -5.67 -12.90
CA GLU A 129 26.41 -6.60 -13.93
C GLU A 129 25.72 -6.37 -15.28
N LYS A 130 24.43 -6.07 -15.27
CA LYS A 130 23.64 -5.79 -16.49
C LYS A 130 23.77 -4.35 -16.99
N GLY A 131 24.52 -3.47 -16.29
CA GLY A 131 24.77 -2.09 -16.68
C GLY A 131 23.64 -1.10 -16.35
N HIS A 132 22.68 -1.51 -15.52
CA HIS A 132 21.56 -0.67 -15.09
C HIS A 132 21.84 0.11 -13.80
N ALA A 133 22.94 -0.19 -13.12
CA ALA A 133 23.37 0.53 -11.92
C ALA A 133 24.87 0.83 -11.96
N TYR A 134 25.29 1.82 -11.17
CA TYR A 134 26.68 2.25 -11.03
C TYR A 134 26.99 2.68 -9.61
N ALA A 135 28.23 2.49 -9.19
CA ALA A 135 28.72 2.97 -7.91
C ALA A 135 29.29 4.39 -8.05
N SER A 136 29.00 5.25 -7.08
CA SER A 136 29.59 6.58 -6.92
C SER A 136 30.88 6.50 -6.09
N ALA A 137 31.67 7.58 -6.09
CA ALA A 137 32.96 7.67 -5.38
C ALA A 137 32.80 7.56 -3.85
N ASP A 138 31.65 7.92 -3.29
CA ASP A 138 31.35 7.84 -1.86
C ASP A 138 30.93 6.42 -1.39
N GLY A 139 30.77 5.46 -2.33
CA GLY A 139 30.30 4.11 -2.07
C GLY A 139 28.77 3.94 -2.18
N SER A 140 28.03 4.98 -2.55
CA SER A 140 26.61 4.86 -2.89
C SER A 140 26.44 4.18 -4.26
N VAL A 141 25.31 3.51 -4.46
CA VAL A 141 24.96 2.90 -5.75
C VAL A 141 23.65 3.44 -6.25
N TYR A 142 23.62 3.84 -7.51
CA TYR A 142 22.47 4.45 -8.16
C TYR A 142 21.97 3.59 -9.33
N TYR A 143 20.65 3.60 -9.50
CA TYR A 143 20.03 3.08 -10.73
C TYR A 143 20.14 4.12 -11.84
N ARG A 144 20.60 3.69 -13.02
CA ARG A 144 20.73 4.52 -14.22
C ARG A 144 19.42 4.52 -15.00
N VAL A 145 18.57 5.50 -14.75
CA VAL A 145 17.23 5.60 -15.37
C VAL A 145 17.29 5.55 -16.89
N ALA A 146 18.28 6.21 -17.51
CA ALA A 146 18.46 6.23 -18.96
C ALA A 146 18.74 4.85 -19.59
N SER A 147 19.13 3.84 -18.77
CA SER A 147 19.36 2.48 -19.23
C SER A 147 18.08 1.65 -19.44
N PHE A 148 16.95 2.09 -18.87
CA PHE A 148 15.65 1.44 -18.99
C PHE A 148 14.72 2.27 -19.88
N LYS A 149 14.57 1.87 -21.15
CA LYS A 149 13.86 2.66 -22.17
C LYS A 149 12.38 2.88 -21.89
N GLU A 150 11.77 1.97 -21.13
CA GLU A 150 10.34 2.00 -20.81
C GLU A 150 10.03 2.75 -19.51
N TYR A 151 11.01 3.42 -18.90
CA TYR A 151 10.80 4.22 -17.70
C TYR A 151 9.79 5.34 -17.94
N GLY A 152 8.85 5.49 -17.00
CA GLY A 152 7.75 6.44 -17.12
C GLY A 152 6.46 5.86 -17.71
N ARG A 153 6.41 4.58 -18.08
CA ARG A 153 5.23 3.97 -18.73
C ARG A 153 4.02 3.83 -17.80
N LEU A 154 4.23 3.59 -16.49
CA LEU A 154 3.16 3.50 -15.52
C LEU A 154 2.63 4.90 -15.17
N SER A 155 3.52 5.83 -14.87
CA SER A 155 3.24 7.20 -14.45
C SER A 155 2.79 8.10 -15.62
N ARG A 156 3.12 7.73 -16.87
CA ARG A 156 2.92 8.52 -18.09
C ARG A 156 3.72 9.82 -18.12
N LEU A 157 4.84 9.84 -17.41
CA LEU A 157 5.80 10.95 -17.51
C LEU A 157 6.47 10.94 -18.88
N ASP A 158 6.57 12.11 -19.50
CA ASP A 158 7.36 12.22 -20.72
C ASP A 158 8.87 12.36 -20.38
N GLN A 159 9.71 12.10 -21.38
CA GLN A 159 11.17 12.17 -21.20
C GLN A 159 11.69 13.57 -20.88
N ARG A 160 10.92 14.61 -21.14
CA ARG A 160 11.27 15.99 -20.84
C ARG A 160 11.03 16.28 -19.37
N GLU A 161 9.89 15.85 -18.83
CA GLU A 161 9.57 15.96 -17.41
C GLU A 161 10.59 15.21 -16.54
N LEU A 162 11.06 14.03 -17.02
CA LEU A 162 12.11 13.26 -16.35
C LEU A 162 13.45 14.01 -16.29
N LYS A 163 13.83 14.72 -17.37
CA LYS A 163 15.08 15.49 -17.41
C LYS A 163 15.04 16.76 -16.55
N GLU A 164 13.89 17.37 -16.39
CA GLU A 164 13.69 18.57 -15.59
C GLU A 164 13.52 18.27 -14.09
N GLY A 165 13.60 17.00 -13.68
CA GLY A 165 13.41 16.60 -12.28
C GLY A 165 11.96 16.81 -11.84
N ALA A 166 10.99 16.36 -12.65
CA ALA A 166 9.55 16.61 -12.56
C ALA A 166 8.86 16.24 -11.25
N SER A 167 9.59 15.89 -10.22
CA SER A 167 9.04 15.77 -8.89
C SER A 167 10.04 16.31 -7.86
N GLY A 168 9.57 17.22 -7.01
CA GLY A 168 10.27 17.56 -5.76
C GLY A 168 10.49 16.34 -4.84
N ALA A 169 10.04 15.15 -5.22
CA ALA A 169 10.30 13.87 -4.57
C ALA A 169 11.71 13.32 -4.86
N VAL A 170 12.40 13.80 -5.90
CA VAL A 170 13.79 13.43 -6.20
C VAL A 170 14.79 14.27 -5.39
N ALA A 171 14.33 15.34 -4.74
CA ALA A 171 15.19 16.30 -4.04
C ALA A 171 15.75 15.82 -2.68
N ASP A 172 15.22 14.72 -2.11
CA ASP A 172 15.69 14.21 -0.82
C ASP A 172 16.97 13.35 -0.92
N ASP A 173 17.42 13.01 -2.12
CA ASP A 173 18.69 12.30 -2.33
C ASP A 173 19.83 13.28 -2.69
N GLU A 174 20.38 13.98 -1.70
CA GLU A 174 21.57 14.87 -1.82
C GLU A 174 22.88 14.06 -1.97
N TYR A 175 23.02 13.26 -3.05
CA TYR A 175 24.22 12.47 -3.33
C TYR A 175 24.79 12.82 -4.72
N ASP A 176 26.06 12.47 -4.96
CA ASP A 176 26.71 12.60 -6.26
C ASP A 176 26.11 11.64 -7.28
N LYS A 177 25.12 12.11 -8.05
CA LYS A 177 24.45 11.37 -9.14
C LYS A 177 24.97 11.81 -10.50
N ASP A 178 25.08 10.88 -11.44
CA ASP A 178 25.36 11.20 -12.85
C ASP A 178 24.22 11.98 -13.52
N SER A 179 22.98 11.77 -13.04
CA SER A 179 21.76 12.42 -13.57
C SER A 179 20.77 12.69 -12.45
N VAL A 180 20.02 13.80 -12.55
CA VAL A 180 18.96 14.16 -11.60
C VAL A 180 17.85 13.10 -11.55
N ALA A 181 17.63 12.37 -12.63
CA ALA A 181 16.62 11.32 -12.70
C ALA A 181 17.02 9.99 -12.01
N ASP A 182 18.32 9.75 -11.80
CA ASP A 182 18.82 8.52 -11.20
C ASP A 182 18.47 8.48 -9.70
N PHE A 183 18.18 7.28 -9.18
CA PHE A 183 17.75 7.10 -7.79
C PHE A 183 18.62 6.09 -7.05
N ALA A 184 18.73 6.27 -5.73
CA ALA A 184 19.60 5.46 -4.90
C ALA A 184 19.07 4.03 -4.73
N LEU A 185 19.95 3.05 -4.96
CA LEU A 185 19.76 1.63 -4.63
C LEU A 185 20.46 1.27 -3.32
N TRP A 186 21.64 1.88 -3.07
CA TRP A 186 22.41 1.75 -1.85
C TRP A 186 22.92 3.12 -1.44
N LYS A 187 22.67 3.53 -0.22
CA LYS A 187 23.12 4.77 0.36
C LYS A 187 24.33 4.49 1.24
N ALA A 188 25.49 5.06 0.91
CA ALA A 188 26.70 4.96 1.72
C ALA A 188 26.44 5.46 3.15
N ARG A 189 27.05 4.82 4.13
CA ARG A 189 26.93 5.16 5.54
C ARG A 189 27.34 6.61 5.79
N ARG A 190 26.52 7.32 6.54
CA ARG A 190 26.79 8.66 7.06
C ARG A 190 26.87 8.67 8.59
N PRO A 191 27.51 9.67 9.23
CA PRO A 191 27.53 9.78 10.69
C PRO A 191 26.14 9.78 11.32
N GLU A 192 25.14 10.34 10.64
CA GLU A 192 23.75 10.43 11.09
C GLU A 192 23.07 9.06 11.17
N ASP A 193 23.56 8.05 10.45
CA ASP A 193 23.01 6.69 10.49
C ASP A 193 23.34 5.96 11.81
N GLY A 194 24.40 6.43 12.52
CA GLY A 194 24.85 5.79 13.75
C GLY A 194 25.28 4.36 13.51
N ASP A 195 24.64 3.41 14.22
CA ASP A 195 24.88 1.97 14.08
C ASP A 195 23.90 1.26 13.12
N ASN A 196 23.06 2.02 12.39
CA ASN A 196 22.05 1.49 11.46
C ASN A 196 22.61 1.40 10.04
N TYR A 197 23.57 0.51 9.83
CA TYR A 197 24.22 0.26 8.56
C TYR A 197 24.53 -1.24 8.41
N TRP A 198 24.72 -1.66 7.18
CA TRP A 198 25.06 -3.04 6.81
C TRP A 198 26.26 -3.05 5.88
N ASP A 199 27.00 -4.14 5.91
CA ASP A 199 28.12 -4.35 4.99
C ASP A 199 27.60 -4.75 3.61
N SER A 200 28.23 -4.18 2.56
CA SER A 200 27.95 -4.51 1.18
C SER A 200 29.26 -4.55 0.36
N PRO A 201 29.25 -5.07 -0.87
CA PRO A 201 30.43 -5.03 -1.77
C PRO A 201 30.91 -3.58 -2.06
N TRP A 202 30.06 -2.59 -1.89
CA TRP A 202 30.36 -1.18 -2.17
C TRP A 202 30.75 -0.39 -0.91
N GLY A 203 30.73 -1.02 0.24
CA GLY A 203 31.01 -0.42 1.54
C GLY A 203 29.81 -0.48 2.50
N GLN A 204 30.02 0.09 3.68
CA GLN A 204 28.95 0.18 4.68
C GLN A 204 27.88 1.18 4.25
N GLY A 205 26.62 0.84 4.48
CA GLY A 205 25.50 1.67 4.09
C GLY A 205 24.16 1.01 4.36
N ARG A 206 23.14 1.46 3.65
CA ARG A 206 21.76 0.95 3.76
C ARG A 206 21.04 0.99 2.41
N PRO A 207 20.00 0.16 2.22
CA PRO A 207 19.28 0.11 0.95
C PRO A 207 18.49 1.41 0.68
N GLY A 208 18.28 1.68 -0.61
CA GLY A 208 17.30 2.65 -1.07
C GLY A 208 15.87 2.12 -0.93
N TRP A 209 14.94 3.00 -0.61
CA TRP A 209 13.54 2.66 -0.31
C TRP A 209 12.82 1.85 -1.41
N HIS A 210 13.09 2.13 -2.69
CA HIS A 210 12.37 1.48 -3.80
C HIS A 210 12.78 0.02 -4.02
N LEU A 211 14.00 -0.34 -3.61
CA LEU A 211 14.56 -1.67 -3.83
C LEU A 211 13.96 -2.75 -2.93
N GLU A 212 13.50 -2.35 -1.75
CA GLU A 212 12.92 -3.27 -0.76
C GLU A 212 11.79 -4.10 -1.35
N CYS A 213 10.78 -3.41 -1.93
CA CYS A 213 9.61 -4.05 -2.51
C CYS A 213 9.97 -4.92 -3.71
N SER A 214 10.88 -4.45 -4.59
CA SER A 214 11.34 -5.23 -5.75
C SER A 214 11.99 -6.56 -5.32
N ALA A 215 12.87 -6.52 -4.31
CA ALA A 215 13.53 -7.71 -3.81
C ALA A 215 12.56 -8.67 -3.11
N MET A 216 11.66 -8.16 -2.28
CA MET A 216 10.66 -8.97 -1.57
C MET A 216 9.59 -9.54 -2.51
N CYS A 217 9.16 -8.78 -3.53
CA CYS A 217 8.28 -9.30 -4.57
C CYS A 217 8.91 -10.50 -5.27
N ARG A 218 10.16 -10.37 -5.72
CA ARG A 218 10.88 -11.44 -6.41
C ARG A 218 11.05 -12.68 -5.54
N GLU A 219 11.40 -12.51 -4.27
CA GLU A 219 11.58 -13.61 -3.33
C GLU A 219 10.29 -14.43 -3.11
N TYR A 220 9.17 -13.77 -2.90
CA TYR A 220 7.94 -14.46 -2.51
C TYR A 220 6.95 -14.72 -3.64
N LEU A 221 6.98 -13.92 -4.70
CA LEU A 221 6.04 -14.02 -5.80
C LEU A 221 6.70 -14.44 -7.12
N GLY A 222 8.04 -14.42 -7.17
CA GLY A 222 8.81 -14.73 -8.37
C GLY A 222 9.02 -13.53 -9.28
N ASP A 223 9.58 -13.77 -10.47
CA ASP A 223 9.93 -12.72 -11.43
C ASP A 223 8.70 -12.00 -12.01
N SER A 224 7.54 -12.65 -11.95
CA SER A 224 6.25 -12.11 -12.42
C SER A 224 5.10 -12.60 -11.55
N PHE A 225 4.15 -11.73 -11.25
CA PHE A 225 2.97 -12.04 -10.44
C PHE A 225 1.71 -11.31 -10.91
N ASP A 226 0.55 -11.61 -10.30
CA ASP A 226 -0.74 -11.18 -10.86
C ASP A 226 -1.02 -9.71 -10.66
N LEU A 227 -0.80 -9.15 -9.43
CA LEU A 227 -1.17 -7.77 -9.15
C LEU A 227 -0.25 -7.11 -8.13
N HIS A 228 0.11 -5.85 -8.41
CA HIS A 228 0.79 -4.94 -7.48
C HIS A 228 -0.13 -3.78 -7.07
N SER A 229 -0.16 -3.44 -5.78
CA SER A 229 -1.09 -2.43 -5.24
C SER A 229 -0.42 -1.47 -4.26
N GLY A 230 -0.90 -0.23 -4.28
CA GLY A 230 -0.54 0.82 -3.32
C GLY A 230 -1.40 2.06 -3.42
N GLY A 231 -1.07 3.10 -2.69
CA GLY A 231 -1.66 4.42 -2.86
C GLY A 231 -1.29 5.03 -4.23
N VAL A 232 -2.12 5.92 -4.74
CA VAL A 232 -1.84 6.61 -6.02
C VAL A 232 -0.57 7.45 -5.98
N ASP A 233 -0.12 7.87 -4.82
CA ASP A 233 1.15 8.56 -4.57
C ASP A 233 2.37 7.66 -4.80
N LEU A 234 2.21 6.35 -4.75
CA LEU A 234 3.27 5.39 -5.04
C LEU A 234 3.45 5.14 -6.54
N VAL A 235 2.51 5.56 -7.40
CA VAL A 235 2.66 5.39 -8.86
C VAL A 235 4.00 5.94 -9.34
N PHE A 236 4.36 7.14 -8.83
CA PHE A 236 5.66 7.75 -9.07
C PHE A 236 6.18 8.45 -7.79
N PRO A 237 7.45 8.24 -7.45
CA PRO A 237 8.44 7.46 -8.19
C PRO A 237 8.48 5.95 -7.85
N HIS A 238 7.85 5.51 -6.75
CA HIS A 238 8.09 4.21 -6.11
C HIS A 238 7.82 3.01 -7.04
N HIS A 239 6.60 2.85 -7.54
CA HIS A 239 6.25 1.71 -8.40
C HIS A 239 6.91 1.78 -9.78
N GLU A 240 7.13 2.99 -10.32
CA GLU A 240 7.90 3.15 -11.56
C GLU A 240 9.34 2.65 -11.38
N ASN A 241 9.96 2.96 -10.23
CA ASN A 241 11.31 2.50 -9.89
C ASN A 241 11.34 0.99 -9.64
N GLU A 242 10.32 0.42 -9.00
CA GLU A 242 10.20 -1.03 -8.82
C GLU A 242 10.11 -1.78 -10.17
N ILE A 243 9.32 -1.26 -11.11
CA ILE A 243 9.26 -1.80 -12.48
C ILE A 243 10.66 -1.81 -13.11
N ALA A 244 11.33 -0.67 -13.08
CA ALA A 244 12.64 -0.53 -13.69
C ALA A 244 13.66 -1.50 -13.07
N GLN A 245 13.69 -1.63 -11.74
CA GLN A 245 14.56 -2.56 -11.02
C GLN A 245 14.25 -4.01 -11.36
N SER A 246 13.00 -4.42 -11.25
CA SER A 246 12.59 -5.81 -11.40
C SER A 246 12.73 -6.29 -12.85
N GLU A 247 12.25 -5.50 -13.80
CA GLU A 247 12.27 -5.89 -15.22
C GLU A 247 13.67 -5.80 -15.84
N ALA A 248 14.52 -4.87 -15.39
CA ALA A 248 15.92 -4.85 -15.78
C ALA A 248 16.69 -6.06 -15.24
N CYS A 249 16.37 -6.54 -14.02
CA CYS A 249 16.96 -7.77 -13.48
C CYS A 249 16.48 -9.01 -14.24
N THR A 250 15.19 -9.14 -14.46
CA THR A 250 14.60 -10.43 -14.87
C THR A 250 14.36 -10.54 -16.38
N GLY A 251 14.17 -9.42 -17.07
CA GLY A 251 13.70 -9.37 -18.46
C GLY A 251 12.22 -9.74 -18.62
N HIS A 252 11.47 -9.84 -17.52
CA HIS A 252 10.06 -10.21 -17.49
C HIS A 252 9.22 -9.06 -16.94
N VAL A 253 7.94 -8.98 -17.36
CA VAL A 253 6.97 -8.06 -16.79
C VAL A 253 6.77 -8.39 -15.31
N MET A 254 6.93 -7.41 -14.42
CA MET A 254 6.88 -7.59 -12.97
C MET A 254 5.47 -7.97 -12.50
N ALA A 255 4.46 -7.21 -12.88
CA ALA A 255 3.06 -7.45 -12.49
C ALA A 255 2.12 -7.27 -13.66
N ASP A 256 1.13 -8.17 -13.80
CA ASP A 256 0.15 -8.12 -14.87
C ASP A 256 -0.89 -7.01 -14.68
N HIS A 257 -1.11 -6.58 -13.43
CA HIS A 257 -2.11 -5.60 -13.05
C HIS A 257 -1.58 -4.63 -11.99
N TRP A 258 -1.85 -3.34 -12.16
CA TRP A 258 -1.45 -2.27 -11.25
C TRP A 258 -2.69 -1.63 -10.63
N PHE A 259 -2.89 -1.86 -9.33
CA PHE A 259 -4.07 -1.43 -8.58
C PHE A 259 -3.72 -0.28 -7.62
N HIS A 260 -4.17 0.93 -7.96
CA HIS A 260 -3.91 2.13 -7.17
C HIS A 260 -5.18 2.73 -6.57
N LEU A 261 -5.05 3.17 -5.32
CA LEU A 261 -6.13 3.70 -4.52
C LEU A 261 -5.92 5.20 -4.27
N THR A 262 -6.97 5.99 -4.51
CA THR A 262 -6.88 7.44 -4.36
C THR A 262 -6.87 7.90 -2.90
N HIS A 263 -6.38 9.11 -2.71
CA HIS A 263 -6.19 9.71 -1.39
C HIS A 263 -7.49 9.91 -0.60
N LEU A 264 -7.32 9.92 0.72
CA LEU A 264 -8.28 10.50 1.63
C LEU A 264 -7.91 11.98 1.86
N LEU A 265 -8.88 12.85 1.67
CA LEU A 265 -8.80 14.27 2.04
C LEU A 265 -9.47 14.46 3.41
N VAL A 266 -9.04 15.45 4.16
CA VAL A 266 -9.69 15.88 5.40
C VAL A 266 -10.10 17.32 5.25
N ASP A 267 -11.39 17.60 5.39
CA ASP A 267 -11.98 18.92 5.20
C ASP A 267 -11.53 19.59 3.87
N GLY A 268 -11.51 18.79 2.80
CA GLY A 268 -11.12 19.20 1.45
C GLY A 268 -9.62 19.35 1.20
N GLY A 269 -8.78 19.14 2.22
CA GLY A 269 -7.32 19.30 2.14
C GLY A 269 -6.55 17.98 2.28
N LYS A 270 -5.29 17.98 1.85
CA LYS A 270 -4.36 16.88 2.13
C LYS A 270 -4.10 16.80 3.63
N MET A 271 -4.08 15.60 4.18
CA MET A 271 -3.78 15.37 5.59
C MET A 271 -2.32 15.69 5.91
N SER A 272 -2.08 16.51 6.94
CA SER A 272 -0.74 16.75 7.46
C SER A 272 -0.76 17.11 8.95
N LYS A 273 0.33 16.77 9.65
CA LYS A 273 0.49 17.12 11.08
C LYS A 273 0.52 18.64 11.28
N SER A 274 1.12 19.39 10.36
CA SER A 274 1.24 20.87 10.44
C SER A 274 -0.09 21.59 10.27
N LEU A 275 -1.06 20.99 9.59
CA LEU A 275 -2.40 21.54 9.40
C LEU A 275 -3.39 21.15 10.52
N GLY A 276 -2.95 20.32 11.48
CA GLY A 276 -3.81 19.88 12.58
C GLY A 276 -5.03 19.04 12.12
N ASN A 277 -4.96 18.47 10.91
CA ASN A 277 -6.01 17.62 10.32
C ASN A 277 -5.56 16.16 10.19
N PHE A 278 -4.63 15.73 11.03
CA PHE A 278 -4.07 14.38 11.07
C PHE A 278 -4.81 13.56 12.12
N TYR A 279 -5.58 12.56 11.68
CA TYR A 279 -6.37 11.71 12.56
C TYR A 279 -5.86 10.27 12.56
N THR A 280 -5.72 9.72 13.77
CA THR A 280 -5.40 8.29 14.00
C THR A 280 -6.64 7.57 14.53
N LEU A 281 -6.63 6.23 14.46
CA LEU A 281 -7.70 5.41 15.02
C LEU A 281 -7.91 5.67 16.53
N ASP A 282 -6.83 5.83 17.28
CA ASP A 282 -6.87 6.13 18.72
C ASP A 282 -7.55 7.48 19.02
N GLN A 283 -7.28 8.51 18.21
CA GLN A 283 -7.95 9.82 18.38
C GLN A 283 -9.45 9.74 18.11
N LEU A 284 -9.87 8.99 17.08
CA LEU A 284 -11.28 8.76 16.81
C LEU A 284 -11.95 7.93 17.92
N ALA A 285 -11.26 6.92 18.45
CA ALA A 285 -11.75 6.14 19.58
C ALA A 285 -11.94 7.02 20.84
N LYS A 286 -11.01 7.93 21.13
CA LYS A 286 -11.15 8.92 22.21
C LYS A 286 -12.30 9.90 21.98
N ALA A 287 -12.61 10.21 20.73
CA ALA A 287 -13.78 11.00 20.35
C ALA A 287 -15.10 10.18 20.39
N GLY A 288 -15.05 8.90 20.77
CA GLY A 288 -16.22 8.03 20.96
C GLY A 288 -16.68 7.32 19.71
N PHE A 289 -15.79 7.14 18.69
CA PHE A 289 -16.08 6.42 17.46
C PHE A 289 -15.37 5.07 17.42
N SER A 290 -16.05 4.08 16.84
CA SER A 290 -15.51 2.73 16.66
C SER A 290 -14.73 2.59 15.36
N ALA A 291 -13.85 1.60 15.30
CA ALA A 291 -13.13 1.25 14.08
C ALA A 291 -14.09 0.77 12.96
N ALA A 292 -15.21 0.14 13.31
CA ALA A 292 -16.24 -0.26 12.33
C ALA A 292 -16.89 0.95 11.65
N GLU A 293 -17.17 2.03 12.40
CA GLU A 293 -17.69 3.28 11.83
C GLU A 293 -16.66 3.90 10.86
N LEU A 294 -15.39 3.93 11.23
CA LEU A 294 -14.34 4.39 10.33
C LEU A 294 -14.24 3.50 9.08
N ARG A 295 -14.21 2.17 9.25
CA ARG A 295 -14.16 1.24 8.12
C ARG A 295 -15.31 1.47 7.13
N HIS A 296 -16.54 1.68 7.64
CA HIS A 296 -17.70 1.98 6.81
C HIS A 296 -17.50 3.27 6.00
N VAL A 297 -16.98 4.35 6.63
CA VAL A 297 -16.66 5.59 5.91
C VAL A 297 -15.59 5.35 4.83
N LEU A 298 -14.54 4.60 5.15
CA LEU A 298 -13.41 4.38 4.21
C LEU A 298 -13.82 3.66 2.93
N ILE A 299 -14.88 2.85 2.95
CA ILE A 299 -15.41 2.14 1.77
C ILE A 299 -16.59 2.87 1.11
N SER A 300 -17.06 3.99 1.64
CA SER A 300 -18.25 4.70 1.14
C SER A 300 -18.03 5.46 -0.17
N ALA A 301 -16.80 5.61 -0.64
CA ALA A 301 -16.48 6.19 -1.93
C ALA A 301 -15.67 5.20 -2.77
N HIS A 302 -15.94 5.19 -4.06
CA HIS A 302 -15.20 4.36 -5.02
C HIS A 302 -13.69 4.58 -4.88
N TYR A 303 -12.88 3.53 -4.95
CA TYR A 303 -11.43 3.58 -4.69
C TYR A 303 -10.65 4.51 -5.65
N ARG A 304 -11.18 4.76 -6.85
CA ARG A 304 -10.62 5.70 -7.83
C ARG A 304 -11.02 7.16 -7.60
N GLN A 305 -11.91 7.43 -6.64
CA GLN A 305 -12.35 8.78 -6.29
C GLN A 305 -11.76 9.20 -4.94
N PRO A 306 -11.29 10.45 -4.78
CA PRO A 306 -10.92 10.96 -3.47
C PRO A 306 -12.09 10.87 -2.49
N LEU A 307 -11.84 10.36 -1.30
CA LEU A 307 -12.78 10.40 -0.20
C LEU A 307 -12.51 11.64 0.63
N ASN A 308 -13.49 12.56 0.74
CA ASN A 308 -13.39 13.67 1.66
C ASN A 308 -13.95 13.30 3.03
N PHE A 309 -13.08 13.13 4.01
CA PHE A 309 -13.44 12.91 5.40
C PHE A 309 -13.72 14.27 6.06
N VAL A 310 -15.00 14.60 6.24
CA VAL A 310 -15.39 15.81 6.91
C VAL A 310 -15.28 15.60 8.43
N ALA A 311 -14.34 16.30 9.05
CA ALA A 311 -14.08 16.23 10.48
C ALA A 311 -14.72 17.40 11.25
N LYS A 312 -14.82 18.58 10.61
CA LYS A 312 -15.26 19.83 11.25
C LYS A 312 -16.55 20.36 10.66
N ASP A 313 -17.33 21.05 11.48
CA ASP A 313 -18.49 21.84 11.03
C ASP A 313 -18.05 23.20 10.44
N ALA A 314 -19.04 24.03 10.03
CA ALA A 314 -18.79 25.35 9.47
C ALA A 314 -18.13 26.33 10.46
N GLU A 315 -18.31 26.10 11.73
CA GLU A 315 -17.74 26.87 12.85
C GLU A 315 -16.34 26.37 13.26
N GLY A 316 -15.85 25.25 12.66
CA GLY A 316 -14.55 24.68 12.91
C GLY A 316 -14.48 23.69 14.09
N ASN A 317 -15.62 23.30 14.67
CA ASN A 317 -15.68 22.31 15.74
C ASN A 317 -15.59 20.89 15.17
N GLU A 318 -14.88 19.99 15.86
CA GLU A 318 -14.81 18.58 15.49
C GLU A 318 -16.14 17.86 15.78
N THR A 319 -16.90 17.59 14.75
CA THR A 319 -18.24 16.95 14.83
C THR A 319 -18.32 15.61 14.12
N PHE A 320 -17.38 15.30 13.25
CA PHE A 320 -17.26 14.05 12.51
C PHE A 320 -18.56 13.54 11.86
N PRO A 321 -19.25 14.33 11.03
CA PRO A 321 -20.58 13.99 10.51
C PRO A 321 -20.59 12.70 9.69
N ALA A 322 -19.50 12.37 8.99
CA ALA A 322 -19.37 11.10 8.25
C ALA A 322 -19.43 9.88 9.19
N LEU A 323 -18.75 9.95 10.34
CA LEU A 323 -18.77 8.88 11.35
C LEU A 323 -20.13 8.75 12.04
N LEU A 324 -20.81 9.87 12.30
CA LEU A 324 -22.18 9.85 12.83
C LEU A 324 -23.15 9.19 11.84
N GLY A 325 -23.02 9.49 10.54
CA GLY A 325 -23.78 8.82 9.49
C GLY A 325 -23.51 7.32 9.43
N ALA A 326 -22.24 6.93 9.51
CA ALA A 326 -21.81 5.53 9.55
C ALA A 326 -22.40 4.78 10.76
N ARG A 327 -22.39 5.41 11.94
CA ARG A 327 -23.01 4.86 13.15
C ARG A 327 -24.48 4.53 12.94
N GLN A 328 -25.24 5.46 12.35
CA GLN A 328 -26.65 5.24 12.07
C GLN A 328 -26.88 4.12 11.04
N ALA A 329 -26.03 4.03 10.01
CA ALA A 329 -26.09 2.98 9.02
C ALA A 329 -25.82 1.61 9.66
N LEU A 330 -24.74 1.47 10.43
CA LEU A 330 -24.37 0.24 11.12
C LEU A 330 -25.43 -0.20 12.14
N GLN A 331 -26.05 0.75 12.87
CA GLN A 331 -27.17 0.43 13.77
C GLN A 331 -28.39 -0.12 13.02
N ARG A 332 -28.70 0.41 11.83
CA ARG A 332 -29.78 -0.13 10.98
C ARG A 332 -29.46 -1.53 10.49
N LEU A 333 -28.22 -1.77 10.04
CA LEU A 333 -27.77 -3.11 9.62
C LEU A 333 -27.85 -4.12 10.77
N ALA A 334 -27.38 -3.76 11.96
CA ALA A 334 -27.45 -4.63 13.13
C ALA A 334 -28.89 -4.99 13.53
N LYS A 335 -29.84 -4.04 13.44
CA LYS A 335 -31.26 -4.30 13.67
C LYS A 335 -31.85 -5.23 12.63
N PHE A 336 -31.46 -5.06 11.36
CA PHE A 336 -31.92 -5.93 10.27
C PHE A 336 -31.37 -7.35 10.43
N ASP A 337 -30.09 -7.49 10.77
CA ASP A 337 -29.44 -8.77 11.02
C ASP A 337 -30.10 -9.52 12.19
N ALA A 338 -30.34 -8.83 13.32
CA ALA A 338 -31.07 -9.43 14.45
C ALA A 338 -32.48 -9.91 14.08
N ALA A 339 -33.22 -9.13 13.27
CA ALA A 339 -34.56 -9.50 12.82
C ALA A 339 -34.53 -10.71 11.85
N LEU A 340 -33.48 -10.82 11.02
CA LEU A 340 -33.28 -12.00 10.15
C LEU A 340 -32.96 -13.24 10.99
N ALA A 341 -32.05 -13.14 11.96
CA ALA A 341 -31.68 -14.25 12.83
C ALA A 341 -32.90 -14.76 13.63
N GLU A 342 -33.75 -13.88 14.14
CA GLU A 342 -34.99 -14.24 14.85
C GLU A 342 -35.97 -14.99 13.94
N ARG A 343 -36.10 -14.56 12.68
CA ARG A 343 -37.03 -15.18 11.72
C ARG A 343 -36.51 -16.49 11.12
N SER A 344 -35.22 -16.59 10.86
CA SER A 344 -34.59 -17.74 10.22
C SER A 344 -34.34 -18.90 11.20
N GLY A 345 -34.21 -18.60 12.49
CA GLY A 345 -33.75 -19.55 13.51
C GLY A 345 -32.28 -19.99 13.34
N HIS A 346 -31.57 -19.40 12.39
CA HIS A 346 -30.17 -19.68 12.10
C HIS A 346 -29.31 -18.45 12.39
N PRO A 347 -28.38 -18.53 13.34
CA PRO A 347 -27.44 -17.43 13.62
C PRO A 347 -26.27 -17.39 12.61
N ASP A 348 -26.16 -18.34 11.69
CA ASP A 348 -25.03 -18.48 10.81
C ASP A 348 -25.05 -17.47 9.67
N ILE A 349 -23.91 -16.82 9.48
CA ILE A 349 -23.66 -15.96 8.32
C ILE A 349 -23.73 -16.84 7.05
N PRO A 350 -24.61 -16.51 6.09
CA PRO A 350 -24.71 -17.30 4.86
C PRO A 350 -23.38 -17.26 4.11
N THR A 351 -22.97 -18.42 3.59
CA THR A 351 -21.82 -18.50 2.69
C THR A 351 -22.20 -17.92 1.31
N TYR A 352 -21.20 -17.48 0.54
CA TYR A 352 -21.41 -17.03 -0.84
C TYR A 352 -22.23 -18.03 -1.68
N GLU A 353 -21.91 -19.32 -1.56
CA GLU A 353 -22.62 -20.40 -2.24
C GLU A 353 -24.10 -20.48 -1.83
N SER A 354 -24.40 -20.27 -0.54
CA SER A 354 -25.79 -20.26 -0.06
C SER A 354 -26.55 -19.03 -0.55
N LEU A 355 -25.88 -17.89 -0.72
CA LEU A 355 -26.48 -16.66 -1.27
C LEU A 355 -26.75 -16.77 -2.77
N LEU A 356 -25.88 -17.43 -3.54
CA LEU A 356 -26.08 -17.70 -4.97
C LEU A 356 -27.22 -18.69 -5.23
N GLY A 357 -27.50 -19.60 -4.29
CA GLY A 357 -28.57 -20.63 -4.38
C GLY A 357 -29.97 -20.10 -4.06
N VAL A 358 -30.11 -18.88 -3.52
CA VAL A 358 -31.42 -18.31 -3.17
C VAL A 358 -32.08 -17.75 -4.42
N LYS A 359 -33.11 -18.39 -4.93
CA LYS A 359 -33.86 -18.01 -6.15
C LYS A 359 -34.45 -16.59 -6.12
N ASP A 360 -34.60 -15.98 -4.96
CA ASP A 360 -35.07 -14.61 -4.74
C ASP A 360 -33.97 -13.68 -4.22
N GLY A 361 -32.69 -14.08 -4.33
CA GLY A 361 -31.52 -13.35 -3.86
C GLY A 361 -31.13 -12.12 -4.69
N THR A 362 -32.05 -11.54 -5.47
CA THR A 362 -31.81 -10.38 -6.33
C THR A 362 -31.22 -9.18 -5.59
N SER A 363 -31.51 -9.02 -4.28
CA SER A 363 -30.99 -7.91 -3.49
C SER A 363 -29.48 -8.01 -3.19
N PHE A 364 -28.93 -9.25 -3.02
CA PHE A 364 -27.51 -9.46 -2.76
C PHE A 364 -26.69 -9.70 -4.04
N GLN A 365 -27.33 -10.20 -5.10
CA GLN A 365 -26.68 -10.40 -6.39
C GLN A 365 -26.12 -9.09 -6.94
N GLY A 366 -26.89 -8.00 -6.88
CA GLY A 366 -26.44 -6.67 -7.31
C GLY A 366 -25.22 -6.16 -6.53
N ALA A 367 -25.16 -6.41 -5.21
CA ALA A 367 -24.02 -6.06 -4.38
C ALA A 367 -22.76 -6.83 -4.82
N PHE A 368 -22.86 -8.13 -5.06
CA PHE A 368 -21.75 -8.95 -5.55
C PHE A 368 -21.30 -8.55 -6.95
N GLU A 369 -22.25 -8.27 -7.85
CA GLU A 369 -21.94 -7.80 -9.20
C GLU A 369 -21.18 -6.47 -9.15
N SER A 370 -21.57 -5.55 -8.27
CA SER A 370 -20.86 -4.27 -8.05
C SER A 370 -19.43 -4.49 -7.53
N LEU A 371 -19.24 -5.38 -6.56
CA LEU A 371 -17.90 -5.74 -6.07
C LEU A 371 -17.04 -6.42 -7.14
N GLN A 372 -17.65 -7.26 -7.99
CA GLN A 372 -16.95 -7.95 -9.08
C GLN A 372 -16.65 -7.03 -10.27
N ASN A 373 -17.31 -5.87 -10.36
CA ASN A 373 -17.12 -4.90 -11.43
C ASN A 373 -16.44 -3.64 -10.89
N ASP A 374 -15.11 -3.63 -10.96
CA ASP A 374 -14.23 -2.53 -10.57
C ASP A 374 -14.35 -2.11 -9.08
N LEU A 375 -14.61 -3.11 -8.22
CA LEU A 375 -14.69 -2.96 -6.76
C LEU A 375 -15.58 -1.76 -6.35
N ASN A 376 -16.79 -1.68 -6.92
CA ASN A 376 -17.71 -0.57 -6.71
C ASN A 376 -18.41 -0.67 -5.35
N THR A 377 -17.69 -0.40 -4.27
CA THR A 377 -18.18 -0.49 -2.89
C THR A 377 -19.36 0.43 -2.57
N PRO A 378 -19.50 1.64 -3.17
CA PRO A 378 -20.66 2.50 -2.91
C PRO A 378 -21.99 1.92 -3.39
N GLU A 379 -21.98 1.08 -4.44
CA GLU A 379 -23.18 0.43 -4.98
C GLU A 379 -23.43 -0.95 -4.37
N ALA A 380 -22.41 -1.59 -3.79
CA ALA A 380 -22.52 -2.86 -3.12
C ALA A 380 -23.10 -2.72 -1.71
#